data_ed9b0193ea58be222774391d2b38981b
#
_entry.id   ed9b0193ea58be222774391d2b38981b
#
_cell.length_a   1.000
_cell.length_b   1.000
_cell.length_c   1.000
_cell.angle_alpha   90.00
_cell.angle_beta   90.00
_cell.angle_gamma   90.00
#
_symmetry.space_group_name_H-M   'P 1'
#
loop_
_entity.id
_entity.type
_entity.pdbx_description
1 polymer ?
#
loop_
_entity_poly.entity_id
_entity_poly.type
_entity_poly.pdbx_seq_one_letter_code
_entity_poly.pdbx_strand_id
1 'polypeptide(L)'
;MADGTPFARRAGTIRHNGFVHAAAMSFDLHVPESRSLKAKRAAIRPIVDGLRHRFRVSVAETDHHDQWQRAEIAVAIVAESDGRVQTLLDGVERFVAAAPAIELLGTETAWLESE
;
A
#
# COMPACT_ATOMS: atom_id res chain seq x y z
N MET A 1 -20.83 -1.14 2.12
CA MET A 1 -20.50 -2.34 2.85
C MET A 1 -19.31 -3.06 2.22
N ALA A 2 -18.40 -3.46 3.03
CA ALA A 2 -17.26 -4.21 2.52
C ALA A 2 -17.68 -5.66 2.30
N ASP A 3 -17.50 -6.14 1.10
CA ASP A 3 -17.89 -7.49 0.71
C ASP A 3 -16.68 -8.37 0.44
N GLY A 4 -15.47 -7.88 0.74
CA GLY A 4 -14.26 -8.64 0.48
C GLY A 4 -13.81 -8.65 -0.97
N THR A 5 -14.49 -7.91 -1.82
CA THR A 5 -14.12 -7.85 -3.23
C THR A 5 -12.75 -7.22 -3.39
N PRO A 6 -11.80 -7.87 -4.07
CA PRO A 6 -10.50 -7.27 -4.33
C PRO A 6 -10.62 -5.97 -5.10
N PHE A 7 -9.69 -5.06 -4.84
CA PHE A 7 -9.66 -3.76 -5.49
C PHE A 7 -9.73 -3.89 -7.02
N ALA A 8 -9.00 -4.85 -7.59
CA ALA A 8 -8.93 -5.02 -9.03
C ALA A 8 -10.29 -5.29 -9.67
N ARG A 9 -11.17 -6.00 -8.96
CA ARG A 9 -12.49 -6.30 -9.50
C ARG A 9 -13.37 -5.07 -9.61
N ARG A 10 -13.15 -4.09 -8.73
CA ARG A 10 -13.95 -2.86 -8.76
C ARG A 10 -13.39 -1.84 -9.72
N ALA A 11 -12.12 -1.97 -10.06
CA ALA A 11 -11.48 -1.05 -10.99
C ALA A 11 -12.13 -1.09 -12.38
N GLY A 12 -12.74 -2.22 -12.76
CA GLY A 12 -13.40 -2.35 -14.05
C GLY A 12 -14.56 -1.41 -14.26
N THR A 13 -15.06 -0.75 -13.19
CA THR A 13 -16.13 0.24 -13.34
C THR A 13 -15.61 1.61 -13.76
N ILE A 14 -14.30 1.82 -13.72
CA ILE A 14 -13.68 3.08 -14.10
C ILE A 14 -13.26 3.00 -15.56
N ARG A 15 -13.78 3.93 -16.35
CA ARG A 15 -13.45 3.95 -17.76
C ARG A 15 -12.00 4.40 -17.94
N HIS A 16 -11.21 3.60 -18.64
CA HIS A 16 -9.80 3.87 -18.88
C HIS A 16 -9.60 4.20 -20.35
N ASN A 17 -9.20 5.42 -20.65
CA ASN A 17 -9.08 5.92 -22.03
C ASN A 17 -7.64 5.96 -22.53
N GLY A 18 -6.70 5.32 -21.82
CA GLY A 18 -5.30 5.28 -22.22
C GLY A 18 -4.45 6.40 -21.65
N PHE A 19 -5.05 7.38 -20.96
CA PHE A 19 -4.30 8.50 -20.38
C PHE A 19 -4.06 8.33 -18.88
N VAL A 20 -4.83 7.48 -18.21
CA VAL A 20 -4.72 7.29 -16.76
C VAL A 20 -4.18 5.91 -16.50
N HIS A 21 -3.06 5.86 -15.80
CA HIS A 21 -2.43 4.62 -15.38
C HIS A 21 -2.35 4.63 -13.87
N ALA A 22 -2.83 3.57 -13.24
CA ALA A 22 -2.94 3.53 -11.79
C ALA A 22 -2.82 2.11 -11.28
N ALA A 23 -2.36 1.99 -10.04
CA ALA A 23 -2.30 0.72 -9.33
C ALA A 23 -2.42 0.97 -7.84
N ALA A 24 -2.83 -0.06 -7.11
CA ALA A 24 -2.76 -0.08 -5.66
C ALA A 24 -1.89 -1.26 -5.24
N MET A 25 -1.16 -1.09 -4.15
CA MET A 25 -0.35 -2.17 -3.59
C MET A 25 -0.56 -2.18 -2.09
N SER A 26 -0.80 -3.37 -1.54
CA SER A 26 -0.94 -3.53 -0.10
C SER A 26 0.22 -4.31 0.45
N PHE A 27 0.56 -4.02 1.70
CA PHE A 27 1.66 -4.65 2.44
C PHE A 27 1.12 -5.21 3.73
N ASP A 28 1.32 -6.50 3.95
CA ASP A 28 0.97 -7.16 5.20
C ASP A 28 2.22 -7.17 6.07
N LEU A 29 2.13 -6.54 7.24
CA LEU A 29 3.29 -6.26 8.09
C LEU A 29 3.15 -6.94 9.45
N HIS A 30 4.26 -7.47 9.94
CA HIS A 30 4.42 -7.92 11.32
C HIS A 30 5.28 -6.92 12.08
N VAL A 31 4.83 -6.51 13.27
CA VAL A 31 5.54 -5.55 14.12
C VAL A 31 5.92 -6.27 15.42
N PRO A 32 7.01 -7.05 15.42
CA PRO A 32 7.25 -8.05 16.45
C PRO A 32 7.45 -7.50 17.86
N GLU A 33 7.97 -6.27 17.97
CA GLU A 33 8.25 -5.70 19.29
C GLU A 33 7.10 -4.88 19.86
N SER A 34 5.98 -4.79 19.14
CA SER A 34 4.89 -3.94 19.57
C SER A 34 4.07 -4.59 20.69
N ARG A 35 3.83 -3.82 21.74
CA ARG A 35 3.07 -4.28 22.92
C ARG A 35 1.81 -3.44 23.13
N SER A 36 1.44 -2.60 22.19
CA SER A 36 0.23 -1.77 22.30
C SER A 36 -0.10 -1.19 20.93
N LEU A 37 -1.32 -0.69 20.76
CA LEU A 37 -1.67 0.03 19.53
C LEU A 37 -0.84 1.28 19.38
N LYS A 38 -0.53 1.96 20.49
CA LYS A 38 0.30 3.16 20.43
C LYS A 38 1.70 2.82 19.92
N ALA A 39 2.29 1.73 20.41
CA ALA A 39 3.62 1.29 19.96
C ALA A 39 3.58 0.89 18.49
N LYS A 40 2.52 0.21 18.05
CA LYS A 40 2.39 -0.15 16.64
C LYS A 40 2.31 1.10 15.76
N ARG A 41 1.49 2.08 16.14
CA ARG A 41 1.39 3.31 15.36
C ARG A 41 2.72 4.04 15.29
N ALA A 42 3.49 4.05 16.37
CA ALA A 42 4.82 4.66 16.36
C ALA A 42 5.77 3.92 15.42
N ALA A 43 5.65 2.60 15.34
CA ALA A 43 6.50 1.81 14.44
C ALA A 43 6.16 2.02 12.96
N ILE A 44 4.87 2.15 12.62
CA ILE A 44 4.47 2.26 11.22
C ILE A 44 4.46 3.71 10.72
N ARG A 45 4.41 4.71 11.61
CA ARG A 45 4.35 6.12 11.19
C ARG A 45 5.51 6.52 10.28
N PRO A 46 6.78 6.15 10.56
CA PRO A 46 7.86 6.50 9.64
C PRO A 46 7.68 5.91 8.25
N ILE A 47 7.07 4.72 8.17
CA ILE A 47 6.80 4.10 6.87
C ILE A 47 5.75 4.90 6.11
N VAL A 48 4.64 5.22 6.78
CA VAL A 48 3.54 6.00 6.16
C VAL A 48 4.05 7.36 5.73
N ASP A 49 4.75 8.07 6.63
CA ASP A 49 5.27 9.41 6.32
C ASP A 49 6.30 9.36 5.19
N GLY A 50 7.18 8.36 5.23
CA GLY A 50 8.20 8.21 4.19
C GLY A 50 7.58 7.92 2.83
N LEU A 51 6.56 7.10 2.77
CA LEU A 51 5.86 6.83 1.53
C LEU A 51 5.25 8.10 0.95
N ARG A 52 4.59 8.89 1.80
CA ARG A 52 3.99 10.15 1.36
C ARG A 52 5.02 11.15 0.88
N HIS A 53 6.12 11.30 1.60
CA HIS A 53 7.12 12.33 1.29
C HIS A 53 8.03 11.93 0.14
N ARG A 54 8.48 10.68 0.11
CA ARG A 54 9.45 10.24 -0.90
C ARG A 54 8.81 9.89 -2.23
N PHE A 55 7.64 9.27 -2.19
CA PHE A 55 7.00 8.75 -3.40
C PHE A 55 5.76 9.53 -3.79
N ARG A 56 5.27 10.38 -2.89
CA ARG A 56 4.08 11.21 -3.13
C ARG A 56 2.86 10.38 -3.51
N VAL A 57 2.70 9.25 -2.84
CA VAL A 57 1.56 8.35 -3.06
C VAL A 57 0.54 8.56 -1.96
N SER A 58 -0.70 8.16 -2.23
CA SER A 58 -1.73 8.09 -1.20
C SER A 58 -1.50 6.84 -0.37
N VAL A 59 -1.61 6.96 0.95
CA VAL A 59 -1.31 5.86 1.88
C VAL A 59 -2.42 5.78 2.92
N ALA A 60 -2.80 4.56 3.26
CA ALA A 60 -3.74 4.31 4.35
C ALA A 60 -3.39 3.01 5.06
N GLU A 61 -3.69 2.93 6.35
CA GLU A 61 -3.74 1.67 7.06
C GLU A 61 -5.11 1.06 6.78
N THR A 62 -5.15 -0.16 6.24
CA THR A 62 -6.36 -0.71 5.66
C THR A 62 -6.91 -1.92 6.40
N ASP A 63 -6.16 -2.50 7.34
CA ASP A 63 -6.64 -3.64 8.12
C ASP A 63 -5.82 -3.79 9.39
N HIS A 64 -6.28 -4.70 10.26
CA HIS A 64 -5.63 -5.06 11.53
C HIS A 64 -5.53 -3.91 12.52
N HIS A 65 -6.48 -2.98 12.47
CA HIS A 65 -6.44 -1.77 13.31
C HIS A 65 -6.39 -2.11 14.80
N ASP A 66 -6.99 -3.22 15.21
CA ASP A 66 -7.08 -3.61 16.63
C ASP A 66 -5.95 -4.54 17.07
N GLN A 67 -5.05 -4.92 16.19
CA GLN A 67 -3.97 -5.85 16.52
C GLN A 67 -2.68 -5.10 16.79
N TRP A 68 -1.97 -5.53 17.83
CA TRP A 68 -0.75 -4.84 18.26
C TRP A 68 0.44 -5.13 17.34
N GLN A 69 0.48 -6.33 16.75
CA GLN A 69 1.66 -6.81 16.04
C GLN A 69 1.40 -7.05 14.56
N ARG A 70 0.26 -6.60 14.04
CA ARG A 70 -0.07 -6.71 12.64
C ARG A 70 -0.58 -5.38 12.11
N ALA A 71 -0.19 -5.08 10.89
CA ALA A 71 -0.71 -3.91 10.18
C ALA A 71 -0.82 -4.24 8.71
N GLU A 72 -1.79 -3.64 8.05
CA GLU A 72 -1.83 -3.63 6.59
C GLU A 72 -1.81 -2.18 6.14
N ILE A 73 -0.86 -1.86 5.27
CA ILE A 73 -0.74 -0.52 4.68
C ILE A 73 -0.95 -0.67 3.19
N ALA A 74 -1.73 0.22 2.61
CA ALA A 74 -1.93 0.23 1.17
C ALA A 74 -1.57 1.59 0.60
N VAL A 75 -1.08 1.58 -0.64
CA VAL A 75 -0.78 2.80 -1.39
C VAL A 75 -1.57 2.78 -2.69
N ALA A 76 -1.88 3.96 -3.20
CA ALA A 76 -2.45 4.14 -4.53
C ALA A 76 -1.55 5.06 -5.32
N ILE A 77 -1.29 4.68 -6.57
CA ILE A 77 -0.34 5.36 -7.44
C ILE A 77 -1.04 5.68 -8.75
N VAL A 78 -0.90 6.92 -9.20
CA VAL A 78 -1.35 7.37 -10.51
C VAL A 78 -0.15 7.97 -11.22
N ALA A 79 0.03 7.62 -12.49
CA ALA A 79 1.11 8.20 -13.27
C ALA A 79 0.73 8.26 -14.75
N GLU A 80 1.61 8.82 -15.55
CA GLU A 80 1.36 9.07 -16.97
C GLU A 80 1.62 7.85 -17.85
N SER A 81 2.17 6.78 -17.28
CA SER A 81 2.43 5.54 -18.02
C SER A 81 2.49 4.36 -17.07
N ASP A 82 2.25 3.16 -17.59
CA ASP A 82 2.38 1.94 -16.80
C ASP A 82 3.84 1.73 -16.35
N GLY A 83 4.79 2.09 -17.19
CA GLY A 83 6.19 1.99 -16.81
C GLY A 83 6.52 2.85 -15.61
N ARG A 84 5.96 4.06 -15.56
CA ARG A 84 6.17 4.95 -14.42
C ARG A 84 5.51 4.39 -13.16
N VAL A 85 4.30 3.85 -13.29
CA VAL A 85 3.63 3.20 -12.16
C VAL A 85 4.48 2.06 -11.63
N GLN A 86 5.03 1.21 -12.52
CA GLN A 86 5.84 0.07 -12.10
C GLN A 86 7.11 0.52 -11.39
N THR A 87 7.76 1.58 -11.89
CA THR A 87 8.94 2.13 -11.24
C THR A 87 8.62 2.59 -9.82
N LEU A 88 7.48 3.26 -9.64
CA LEU A 88 7.06 3.71 -8.32
C LEU A 88 6.72 2.54 -7.42
N LEU A 89 6.02 1.53 -7.93
CA LEU A 89 5.70 0.33 -7.15
C LEU A 89 6.97 -0.37 -6.66
N ASP A 90 7.96 -0.51 -7.52
CA ASP A 90 9.22 -1.15 -7.15
C ASP A 90 9.92 -0.37 -6.04
N GLY A 91 9.93 0.95 -6.13
CA GLY A 91 10.54 1.79 -5.12
C GLY A 91 9.81 1.71 -3.78
N VAL A 92 8.47 1.76 -3.83
CA VAL A 92 7.63 1.67 -2.64
C VAL A 92 7.88 0.33 -1.93
N GLU A 93 7.90 -0.76 -2.70
CA GLU A 93 8.10 -2.08 -2.11
C GLU A 93 9.48 -2.19 -1.44
N ARG A 94 10.54 -1.70 -2.10
CA ARG A 94 11.87 -1.71 -1.51
C ARG A 94 11.91 -0.89 -0.23
N PHE A 95 11.26 0.26 -0.23
CA PHE A 95 11.23 1.12 0.95
C PHE A 95 10.57 0.42 2.14
N VAL A 96 9.41 -0.20 1.91
CA VAL A 96 8.69 -0.90 2.99
C VAL A 96 9.50 -2.10 3.47
N ALA A 97 10.05 -2.89 2.55
CA ALA A 97 10.81 -4.08 2.91
C ALA A 97 12.06 -3.77 3.74
N ALA A 98 12.61 -2.57 3.57
CA ALA A 98 13.82 -2.17 4.29
C ALA A 98 13.54 -1.53 5.65
N ALA A 99 12.28 -1.34 6.04
CA ALA A 99 11.94 -0.67 7.29
C ALA A 99 12.38 -1.53 8.49
N PRO A 100 13.11 -0.93 9.45
CA PRO A 100 13.78 -1.74 10.48
C PRO A 100 12.87 -2.29 11.57
N ALA A 101 11.70 -1.70 11.79
CA ALA A 101 10.84 -2.09 12.92
C ALA A 101 9.77 -3.11 12.53
N ILE A 102 9.75 -3.56 11.28
CA ILE A 102 8.71 -4.46 10.80
C ILE A 102 9.31 -5.60 9.99
N GLU A 103 8.48 -6.63 9.80
CA GLU A 103 8.74 -7.70 8.85
C GLU A 103 7.65 -7.64 7.79
N LEU A 104 8.04 -7.59 6.53
CA LEU A 104 7.11 -7.63 5.42
C LEU A 104 6.69 -9.08 5.18
N LEU A 105 5.42 -9.39 5.39
CA LEU A 105 4.91 -10.75 5.25
C LEU A 105 4.41 -11.05 3.85
N GLY A 106 3.94 -10.04 3.13
CA GLY A 106 3.47 -10.24 1.77
C GLY A 106 2.99 -8.95 1.14
N THR A 107 2.86 -8.97 -0.17
CA THR A 107 2.36 -7.84 -0.94
C THR A 107 1.31 -8.31 -1.93
N GLU A 108 0.35 -7.45 -2.24
CA GLU A 108 -0.61 -7.67 -3.31
C GLU A 108 -0.71 -6.41 -4.14
N THR A 109 -0.83 -6.56 -5.45
CA THR A 109 -0.93 -5.43 -6.37
C THR A 109 -2.16 -5.59 -7.25
N ALA A 110 -2.88 -4.49 -7.43
CA ALA A 110 -4.02 -4.43 -8.34
C ALA A 110 -3.82 -3.24 -9.28
N TRP A 111 -3.99 -3.49 -10.57
CA TRP A 111 -3.84 -2.48 -11.60
C TRP A 111 -5.20 -2.03 -12.10
N LEU A 112 -5.28 -0.75 -12.48
CA LEU A 112 -6.42 -0.26 -13.23
C LEU A 112 -6.36 -0.88 -14.62
N GLU A 113 -7.43 -1.59 -14.99
CA GLU A 113 -7.45 -2.31 -16.26
C GLU A 113 -8.01 -1.43 -17.37
N SER A 114 -7.39 -1.56 -18.55
CA SER A 114 -7.90 -0.89 -19.75
C SER A 114 -9.19 -1.54 -20.25
N GLU A 115 -10.07 -0.71 -20.76
CA GLU A 115 -11.29 -1.17 -21.42
C GLU A 115 -11.00 -1.68 -22.81
#